data_6e2562224326d8c348ea2b4e83ab65ff
#
_entry.id   6e2562224326d8c348ea2b4e83ab65ff
#
_cell.length_a   1.000
_cell.length_b   1.000
_cell.length_c   1.000
_cell.angle_alpha   90.00
_cell.angle_beta   90.00
_cell.angle_gamma   90.00
#
_symmetry.space_group_name_H-M   'P 1'
#
loop_
_entity.id
_entity.type
_entity.pdbx_description
1 polymer ?
#
loop_
_entity_poly.entity_id
_entity_poly.type
_entity_poly.pdbx_seq_one_letter_code
_entity_poly.pdbx_strand_id
1 'polypeptide(L)'
;MYNIVYNGKHSFNDFGLKRFNSKEHKAPSKNKIYETVPFMNGSYDFSNIYGGNTYSDRELTYSFLVEVDNEEAMNYKKISIENWLLGTNKKTMLIDEDLKGYYYMAECINIDFENYYSFGLIDVTFTAYPFKIGESYEGNNLWDNFNFELDVLQDTKFTVNGYANVNIYNSSSIDIEPTIIASSNFEIIKDNKKYVVEAGTSKDYRFRLRKGNNNITLKGNGTIEFRFRKEVL
;
A
#
# COMPACT_ATOMS: atom_id res chain seq x y z
N MET A 1 22.60 0.89 -7.58
CA MET A 1 22.03 2.23 -7.28
C MET A 1 20.53 2.05 -7.31
N TYR A 2 19.85 2.32 -6.21
CA TYR A 2 18.42 2.05 -6.10
C TYR A 2 17.60 3.17 -6.75
N ASN A 3 16.61 2.83 -7.54
CA ASN A 3 15.76 3.73 -8.31
C ASN A 3 14.28 3.51 -7.97
N ILE A 4 13.38 4.12 -8.74
CA ILE A 4 11.95 3.91 -8.59
C ILE A 4 11.33 3.38 -9.88
N VAL A 5 10.27 2.57 -9.73
CA VAL A 5 9.36 2.22 -10.81
C VAL A 5 8.01 2.89 -10.53
N TYR A 6 7.57 3.75 -11.41
CA TYR A 6 6.30 4.47 -11.28
C TYR A 6 5.51 4.40 -12.58
N ASN A 7 4.22 4.10 -12.48
CA ASN A 7 3.34 3.96 -13.64
C ASN A 7 3.92 3.03 -14.73
N GLY A 8 4.54 1.91 -14.31
CA GLY A 8 5.11 0.89 -15.18
C GLY A 8 6.42 1.26 -15.88
N LYS A 9 7.03 2.41 -15.56
CA LYS A 9 8.32 2.83 -16.11
C LYS A 9 9.37 3.02 -15.03
N HIS A 10 10.59 2.68 -15.35
CA HIS A 10 11.74 2.72 -14.44
C HIS A 10 12.51 4.04 -14.61
N SER A 11 12.80 4.74 -13.51
CA SER A 11 13.46 6.05 -13.54
C SER A 11 14.81 6.04 -14.29
N PHE A 12 15.63 5.02 -14.08
CA PHE A 12 16.93 4.94 -14.76
C PHE A 12 16.85 4.33 -16.16
N ASN A 13 16.20 3.17 -16.32
CA ASN A 13 16.22 2.44 -17.58
C ASN A 13 15.48 3.19 -18.70
N ASP A 14 14.36 3.86 -18.37
CA ASP A 14 13.55 4.55 -19.38
C ASP A 14 13.92 6.04 -19.54
N PHE A 15 14.41 6.66 -18.45
CA PHE A 15 14.67 8.11 -18.44
C PHE A 15 16.12 8.49 -18.14
N GLY A 16 17.00 7.55 -17.79
CA GLY A 16 18.38 7.83 -17.44
C GLY A 16 18.56 8.62 -16.13
N LEU A 17 17.52 8.65 -15.28
CA LEU A 17 17.55 9.33 -14.01
C LEU A 17 18.34 8.52 -13.00
N LYS A 18 19.40 9.09 -12.45
CA LYS A 18 20.22 8.49 -11.40
C LYS A 18 19.76 9.05 -10.05
N ARG A 19 19.25 8.19 -9.17
CA ARG A 19 18.90 8.61 -7.81
C ARG A 19 20.16 9.10 -7.10
N PHE A 20 20.15 10.32 -6.65
CA PHE A 20 21.33 11.01 -6.16
C PHE A 20 21.29 11.16 -4.63
N ASN A 21 20.12 11.40 -4.05
CA ASN A 21 19.94 11.52 -2.60
C ASN A 21 18.57 10.96 -2.21
N SER A 22 18.48 10.26 -1.09
CA SER A 22 17.20 9.91 -0.47
C SER A 22 16.87 11.00 0.54
N LYS A 23 15.99 11.93 0.20
CA LYS A 23 15.32 12.72 1.23
C LYS A 23 14.50 11.76 2.09
N GLU A 24 14.49 11.99 3.41
CA GLU A 24 13.71 11.16 4.32
C GLU A 24 12.23 11.18 3.92
N HIS A 25 11.67 9.99 3.69
CA HIS A 25 10.24 9.86 3.52
C HIS A 25 9.54 10.09 4.85
N LYS A 26 8.68 11.08 4.90
CA LYS A 26 7.94 11.39 6.12
C LYS A 26 6.97 10.25 6.48
N ALA A 27 6.93 9.90 7.75
CA ALA A 27 5.88 9.01 8.25
C ALA A 27 4.52 9.71 8.13
N PRO A 28 3.42 8.96 7.90
CA PRO A 28 2.09 9.55 7.86
C PRO A 28 1.70 10.07 9.25
N SER A 29 1.06 11.22 9.31
CA SER A 29 0.56 11.77 10.58
C SER A 29 -0.79 11.14 10.95
N LYS A 30 -1.04 11.04 12.27
CA LYS A 30 -2.35 10.61 12.76
C LYS A 30 -3.36 11.74 12.60
N ASN A 31 -4.54 11.42 12.09
CA ASN A 31 -5.65 12.35 12.08
C ASN A 31 -6.22 12.43 13.49
N LYS A 32 -6.12 13.62 14.10
CA LYS A 32 -6.61 13.89 15.43
C LYS A 32 -7.78 14.85 15.40
N ILE A 33 -8.86 14.51 16.14
CA ILE A 33 -10.06 15.32 16.26
C ILE A 33 -10.20 15.68 17.73
N TYR A 34 -9.95 16.96 18.04
CA TYR A 34 -10.08 17.51 19.39
C TYR A 34 -11.19 18.54 19.42
N GLU A 35 -12.04 18.44 20.42
CA GLU A 35 -13.10 19.42 20.69
C GLU A 35 -12.93 20.03 22.09
N THR A 36 -13.02 21.34 22.16
CA THR A 36 -12.95 22.10 23.43
C THR A 36 -14.33 22.57 23.83
N VAL A 37 -14.65 22.40 25.12
CA VAL A 37 -15.88 22.92 25.70
C VAL A 37 -15.55 24.21 26.48
N PRO A 38 -16.37 25.29 26.36
CA PRO A 38 -16.16 26.49 27.13
C PRO A 38 -16.02 26.20 28.63
N PHE A 39 -15.08 26.86 29.29
CA PHE A 39 -14.77 26.71 30.72
C PHE A 39 -14.17 25.34 31.13
N MET A 40 -13.79 24.48 30.18
CA MET A 40 -13.08 23.22 30.45
C MET A 40 -11.58 23.40 30.24
N ASN A 41 -10.79 22.81 31.12
CA ASN A 41 -9.35 22.67 30.91
C ASN A 41 -9.07 21.42 30.04
N GLY A 42 -8.35 21.59 28.94
CA GLY A 42 -8.03 20.51 27.99
C GLY A 42 -9.08 20.39 26.88
N SER A 43 -9.08 19.24 26.21
CA SER A 43 -9.98 18.93 25.10
C SER A 43 -10.39 17.45 25.12
N TYR A 44 -11.55 17.15 24.54
CA TYR A 44 -11.97 15.76 24.27
C TYR A 44 -11.32 15.27 23.01
N ASP A 45 -10.76 14.04 23.04
CA ASP A 45 -10.20 13.37 21.86
C ASP A 45 -11.25 12.41 21.25
N PHE A 46 -11.83 12.80 20.12
CA PHE A 46 -12.79 12.02 19.35
C PHE A 46 -12.13 11.24 18.20
N SER A 47 -10.81 11.20 18.11
CA SER A 47 -10.06 10.59 17.00
C SER A 47 -10.40 9.11 16.79
N ASN A 48 -10.83 8.40 17.83
CA ASN A 48 -11.07 6.96 17.80
C ASN A 48 -12.56 6.59 17.92
N ILE A 49 -13.48 7.51 17.75
CA ILE A 49 -14.91 7.28 17.98
C ILE A 49 -15.52 6.19 17.07
N TYR A 50 -14.93 5.98 15.90
CA TYR A 50 -15.36 4.98 14.90
C TYR A 50 -14.43 3.77 14.79
N GLY A 51 -13.51 3.57 15.74
CA GLY A 51 -12.58 2.45 15.72
C GLY A 51 -11.13 2.88 15.94
N GLY A 52 -10.20 2.43 15.13
CA GLY A 52 -8.78 2.71 15.29
C GLY A 52 -8.33 4.10 14.80
N ASN A 53 -7.04 4.39 14.96
CA ASN A 53 -6.44 5.61 14.41
C ASN A 53 -6.55 5.63 12.89
N THR A 54 -6.86 6.81 12.34
CA THR A 54 -6.73 7.11 10.92
C THR A 54 -5.48 7.95 10.65
N TYR A 55 -4.99 7.91 9.42
CA TYR A 55 -3.74 8.58 9.05
C TYR A 55 -3.96 9.41 7.79
N SER A 56 -3.27 10.55 7.72
CA SER A 56 -3.21 11.36 6.51
C SER A 56 -2.27 10.73 5.48
N ASP A 57 -2.42 11.15 4.23
CA ASP A 57 -1.46 10.80 3.19
C ASP A 57 -0.03 11.16 3.62
N ARG A 58 0.93 10.39 3.13
CA ARG A 58 2.35 10.67 3.33
C ARG A 58 2.97 11.36 2.13
N GLU A 59 4.00 12.13 2.38
CA GLU A 59 4.82 12.74 1.36
C GLU A 59 6.09 11.93 1.14
N LEU A 60 6.39 11.62 -0.13
CA LEU A 60 7.60 10.95 -0.56
C LEU A 60 8.36 11.89 -1.50
N THR A 61 9.62 12.19 -1.20
CA THR A 61 10.44 13.05 -2.04
C THR A 61 11.67 12.28 -2.52
N TYR A 62 11.93 12.36 -3.82
CA TYR A 62 13.07 11.74 -4.49
C TYR A 62 13.87 12.81 -5.23
N SER A 63 15.18 12.72 -5.16
CA SER A 63 16.09 13.57 -5.93
C SER A 63 16.85 12.76 -6.96
N PHE A 64 16.86 13.22 -8.19
CA PHE A 64 17.52 12.56 -9.32
C PHE A 64 18.51 13.51 -9.98
N LEU A 65 19.60 12.92 -10.48
CA LEU A 65 20.51 13.55 -11.41
C LEU A 65 20.18 13.04 -12.81
N VAL A 66 20.07 13.95 -13.77
CA VAL A 66 19.98 13.67 -15.21
C VAL A 66 21.17 14.30 -15.92
N GLU A 67 21.81 13.55 -16.80
CA GLU A 67 22.92 14.00 -17.64
C GLU A 67 22.47 13.99 -19.10
N VAL A 68 22.85 15.02 -19.85
CA VAL A 68 22.52 15.18 -21.28
C VAL A 68 23.68 15.86 -22.01
N ASP A 69 23.71 15.74 -23.34
CA ASP A 69 24.79 16.28 -24.15
C ASP A 69 24.67 17.79 -24.37
N ASN A 70 23.46 18.35 -24.35
CA ASN A 70 23.20 19.76 -24.63
C ASN A 70 21.85 20.24 -24.06
N GLU A 71 21.61 21.52 -24.10
CA GLU A 71 20.41 22.17 -23.57
C GLU A 71 19.12 21.75 -24.31
N GLU A 72 19.17 21.52 -25.61
CA GLU A 72 18.01 21.06 -26.38
C GLU A 72 17.57 19.65 -25.90
N ALA A 73 18.53 18.73 -25.73
CA ALA A 73 18.28 17.41 -25.17
C ALA A 73 17.70 17.49 -23.77
N MET A 74 18.14 18.45 -22.94
CA MET A 74 17.57 18.68 -21.62
C MET A 74 16.10 19.08 -21.69
N ASN A 75 15.72 19.96 -22.60
CA ASN A 75 14.34 20.40 -22.77
C ASN A 75 13.42 19.23 -23.20
N TYR A 76 13.83 18.39 -24.12
CA TYR A 76 13.08 17.18 -24.51
C TYR A 76 12.99 16.19 -23.37
N LYS A 77 14.06 16.02 -22.58
CA LYS A 77 14.07 15.13 -21.42
C LYS A 77 13.09 15.60 -20.36
N LYS A 78 13.02 16.90 -20.08
CA LYS A 78 12.04 17.48 -19.14
C LYS A 78 10.61 17.18 -19.57
N ILE A 79 10.23 17.46 -20.80
CA ILE A 79 8.90 17.18 -21.33
C ILE A 79 8.55 15.69 -21.15
N SER A 80 9.51 14.81 -21.43
CA SER A 80 9.30 13.36 -21.30
C SER A 80 9.08 12.94 -19.85
N ILE A 81 9.84 13.51 -18.90
CA ILE A 81 9.73 13.24 -17.46
C ILE A 81 8.42 13.80 -16.92
N GLU A 82 8.05 15.03 -17.26
CA GLU A 82 6.79 15.66 -16.85
C GLU A 82 5.59 14.84 -17.33
N ASN A 83 5.57 14.40 -18.59
CA ASN A 83 4.52 13.55 -19.13
C ASN A 83 4.42 12.21 -18.42
N TRP A 84 5.57 11.61 -18.03
CA TRP A 84 5.57 10.37 -17.27
C TRP A 84 5.02 10.55 -15.86
N LEU A 85 5.52 11.53 -15.12
CA LEU A 85 5.24 11.71 -13.71
C LEU A 85 3.87 12.36 -13.45
N LEU A 86 3.53 13.41 -14.21
CA LEU A 86 2.30 14.17 -14.04
C LEU A 86 1.14 13.65 -14.91
N GLY A 87 1.41 12.70 -15.80
CA GLY A 87 0.40 12.15 -16.71
C GLY A 87 -0.66 11.25 -16.04
N THR A 88 -0.60 11.05 -14.74
CA THR A 88 -1.57 10.27 -13.97
C THR A 88 -2.50 11.19 -13.19
N ASN A 89 -3.79 10.85 -13.13
CA ASN A 89 -4.82 11.60 -12.38
C ASN A 89 -5.36 10.81 -11.19
N LYS A 90 -4.60 9.83 -10.72
CA LYS A 90 -4.92 9.01 -9.54
C LYS A 90 -3.65 8.38 -8.98
N LYS A 91 -3.68 7.98 -7.71
CA LYS A 91 -2.59 7.22 -7.11
C LYS A 91 -2.36 5.91 -7.84
N THR A 92 -1.15 5.67 -8.30
CA THR A 92 -0.70 4.45 -8.98
C THR A 92 0.42 3.78 -8.19
N MET A 93 0.80 2.56 -8.59
CA MET A 93 1.87 1.81 -7.94
C MET A 93 3.21 2.53 -8.13
N LEU A 94 3.89 2.77 -7.03
CA LEU A 94 5.26 3.27 -6.96
C LEU A 94 6.09 2.27 -6.17
N ILE A 95 7.04 1.63 -6.84
CA ILE A 95 7.99 0.71 -6.24
C ILE A 95 9.29 1.48 -6.00
N ASP A 96 9.77 1.46 -4.78
CA ASP A 96 11.10 1.94 -4.40
C ASP A 96 12.02 0.74 -4.23
N GLU A 97 13.06 0.64 -5.04
CA GLU A 97 13.99 -0.49 -5.00
C GLU A 97 14.74 -0.63 -3.66
N ASP A 98 14.79 0.44 -2.85
CA ASP A 98 15.30 0.39 -1.48
C ASP A 98 14.35 -0.34 -0.53
N LEU A 99 13.05 -0.39 -0.85
CA LEU A 99 12.00 -0.96 -0.03
C LEU A 99 11.51 -2.30 -0.60
N LYS A 100 12.34 -3.33 -0.51
CA LYS A 100 12.01 -4.64 -1.04
C LYS A 100 10.76 -5.24 -0.41
N GLY A 101 9.89 -5.83 -1.26
CA GLY A 101 8.68 -6.53 -0.83
C GLY A 101 7.49 -5.63 -0.56
N TYR A 102 7.61 -4.31 -0.76
CA TYR A 102 6.53 -3.35 -0.58
C TYR A 102 6.49 -2.33 -1.71
N TYR A 103 5.31 -1.75 -1.91
CA TYR A 103 5.10 -0.62 -2.80
C TYR A 103 4.21 0.44 -2.14
N TYR A 104 4.21 1.62 -2.72
CA TYR A 104 3.30 2.70 -2.38
C TYR A 104 2.22 2.86 -3.45
N MET A 105 1.03 3.29 -3.05
CA MET A 105 0.04 3.88 -3.95
C MET A 105 0.23 5.39 -3.90
N ALA A 106 0.82 5.96 -4.93
CA ALA A 106 1.27 7.35 -4.96
C ALA A 106 0.88 8.09 -6.23
N GLU A 107 0.81 9.41 -6.13
CA GLU A 107 0.60 10.34 -7.23
C GLU A 107 1.65 11.43 -7.17
N CYS A 108 2.30 11.73 -8.28
CA CYS A 108 3.24 12.84 -8.36
C CYS A 108 2.48 14.17 -8.32
N ILE A 109 2.86 15.04 -7.38
CA ILE A 109 2.20 16.35 -7.17
C ILE A 109 3.08 17.52 -7.54
N ASN A 110 4.40 17.34 -7.50
CA ASN A 110 5.34 18.41 -7.84
C ASN A 110 6.65 17.87 -8.42
N ILE A 111 7.23 18.64 -9.34
CA ILE A 111 8.54 18.39 -9.95
C ILE A 111 9.27 19.72 -9.98
N ASP A 112 10.41 19.79 -9.33
CA ASP A 112 11.31 20.93 -9.36
C ASP A 112 12.56 20.58 -10.14
N PHE A 113 12.89 21.41 -11.14
CA PHE A 113 14.09 21.25 -11.97
C PHE A 113 15.10 22.34 -11.68
N GLU A 114 16.31 21.95 -11.33
CA GLU A 114 17.49 22.81 -11.33
C GLU A 114 18.40 22.42 -12.49
N ASN A 115 18.58 23.33 -13.46
CA ASN A 115 19.36 23.06 -14.64
C ASN A 115 20.74 23.65 -14.58
N TYR A 116 21.68 22.83 -15.00
CA TYR A 116 23.03 23.21 -15.33
C TYR A 116 23.29 22.81 -16.79
N TYR A 117 24.33 23.33 -17.41
CA TYR A 117 24.56 23.21 -18.88
C TYR A 117 24.52 21.77 -19.42
N SER A 118 25.11 20.80 -18.71
CA SER A 118 25.20 19.38 -19.14
C SER A 118 24.54 18.40 -18.19
N PHE A 119 23.98 18.89 -17.09
CA PHE A 119 23.24 18.06 -16.12
C PHE A 119 22.11 18.85 -15.48
N GLY A 120 21.16 18.13 -14.90
CA GLY A 120 20.07 18.72 -14.12
C GLY A 120 19.83 17.92 -12.86
N LEU A 121 19.40 18.63 -11.81
CA LEU A 121 18.85 18.04 -10.60
C LEU A 121 17.33 18.12 -10.67
N ILE A 122 16.68 17.05 -10.28
CA ILE A 122 15.22 16.93 -10.32
C ILE A 122 14.75 16.45 -8.97
N ASP A 123 13.98 17.28 -8.29
CA ASP A 123 13.27 16.90 -7.07
C ASP A 123 11.82 16.57 -7.42
N VAL A 124 11.39 15.36 -7.08
CA VAL A 124 10.03 14.87 -7.35
C VAL A 124 9.33 14.59 -6.05
N THR A 125 8.15 15.17 -5.87
CA THR A 125 7.33 14.98 -4.68
C THR A 125 6.05 14.22 -5.04
N PHE A 126 5.82 13.15 -4.30
CA PHE A 126 4.61 12.34 -4.40
C PHE A 126 3.76 12.47 -3.13
N THR A 127 2.45 12.51 -3.29
CA THR A 127 1.51 12.18 -2.23
C THR A 127 1.14 10.70 -2.31
N ALA A 128 1.23 9.99 -1.20
CA ALA A 128 1.03 8.56 -1.17
C ALA A 128 0.04 8.15 -0.08
N TYR A 129 -0.65 7.02 -0.33
CA TYR A 129 -1.45 6.35 0.69
C TYR A 129 -0.60 6.10 1.96
N PRO A 130 -1.18 6.25 3.16
CA PRO A 130 -0.40 6.19 4.40
C PRO A 130 0.41 4.92 4.60
N PHE A 131 -0.11 3.79 4.12
CA PHE A 131 0.50 2.48 4.35
C PHE A 131 1.30 2.01 3.15
N LYS A 132 2.39 1.31 3.42
CA LYS A 132 3.12 0.51 2.46
C LYS A 132 2.35 -0.80 2.26
N ILE A 133 2.19 -1.24 1.04
CA ILE A 133 1.41 -2.43 0.68
C ILE A 133 2.38 -3.54 0.28
N GLY A 134 2.20 -4.74 0.84
CA GLY A 134 3.00 -5.90 0.47
C GLY A 134 2.86 -6.26 -1.01
N GLU A 135 3.95 -6.55 -1.70
CA GLU A 135 3.93 -6.96 -3.12
C GLU A 135 3.26 -8.32 -3.30
N SER A 136 3.41 -9.21 -2.34
CA SER A 136 2.81 -10.53 -2.34
C SER A 136 1.49 -10.55 -1.59
N TYR A 137 0.57 -11.44 -1.99
CA TYR A 137 -0.58 -11.77 -1.17
C TYR A 137 -0.13 -12.61 0.03
N GLU A 138 -0.80 -12.44 1.17
CA GLU A 138 -0.61 -13.32 2.32
C GLU A 138 -0.95 -14.78 1.95
N GLY A 139 -0.25 -15.72 2.58
CA GLY A 139 -0.36 -17.14 2.22
C GLY A 139 0.44 -17.54 0.98
N ASN A 140 1.23 -16.62 0.41
CA ASN A 140 2.19 -16.96 -0.64
C ASN A 140 3.47 -17.48 0.03
N ASN A 141 3.70 -18.79 -0.08
CA ASN A 141 4.82 -19.49 0.56
C ASN A 141 6.13 -19.40 -0.25
N LEU A 142 6.35 -18.31 -0.98
CA LEU A 142 7.62 -18.07 -1.70
C LEU A 142 8.67 -17.53 -0.72
N TRP A 143 9.74 -18.28 -0.55
CA TRP A 143 10.82 -17.96 0.39
C TRP A 143 11.73 -16.82 -0.06
N ASP A 144 11.80 -16.53 -1.36
CA ASP A 144 12.74 -15.54 -1.91
C ASP A 144 12.51 -14.11 -1.42
N ASN A 145 11.28 -13.76 -1.06
CA ASN A 145 10.89 -12.44 -0.57
C ASN A 145 10.40 -12.45 0.89
N PHE A 146 10.62 -13.56 1.63
CA PHE A 146 10.12 -13.70 2.99
C PHE A 146 10.98 -12.91 3.98
N ASN A 147 10.36 -11.97 4.70
CA ASN A 147 10.98 -11.21 5.76
C ASN A 147 10.63 -11.83 7.13
N PHE A 148 11.60 -12.42 7.81
CA PHE A 148 11.41 -13.11 9.08
C PHE A 148 10.92 -12.22 10.23
N GLU A 149 11.03 -10.89 10.12
CA GLU A 149 10.53 -9.96 11.13
C GLU A 149 9.09 -9.50 10.88
N LEU A 150 8.67 -9.46 9.61
CA LEU A 150 7.41 -8.83 9.20
C LEU A 150 6.41 -9.81 8.59
N ASP A 151 6.85 -10.96 8.09
CA ASP A 151 5.99 -11.91 7.40
C ASP A 151 5.57 -13.05 8.33
N VAL A 152 4.40 -13.58 8.07
CA VAL A 152 3.82 -14.72 8.79
C VAL A 152 3.51 -15.83 7.79
N LEU A 153 4.06 -17.01 8.06
CA LEU A 153 3.71 -18.21 7.29
C LEU A 153 2.32 -18.68 7.72
N GLN A 154 1.38 -18.65 6.80
CA GLN A 154 -0.01 -19.05 7.06
C GLN A 154 -0.70 -19.53 5.79
N ASP A 155 -1.71 -20.38 5.96
CA ASP A 155 -2.62 -20.73 4.88
C ASP A 155 -3.78 -19.73 4.84
N THR A 156 -4.09 -19.26 3.63
CA THR A 156 -5.27 -18.40 3.37
C THR A 156 -6.29 -19.07 2.47
N LYS A 157 -5.99 -20.31 1.99
CA LYS A 157 -6.84 -21.14 1.16
C LYS A 157 -7.17 -22.43 1.88
N PHE A 158 -8.45 -22.74 1.99
CA PHE A 158 -8.95 -23.87 2.77
C PHE A 158 -9.89 -24.76 1.93
N THR A 159 -9.77 -26.08 2.12
CA THR A 159 -10.74 -27.05 1.60
C THR A 159 -11.67 -27.43 2.74
N VAL A 160 -12.97 -27.25 2.53
CA VAL A 160 -14.00 -27.46 3.55
C VAL A 160 -14.97 -28.56 3.09
N ASN A 161 -15.25 -29.48 3.98
CA ASN A 161 -16.26 -30.54 3.82
C ASN A 161 -17.28 -30.41 4.96
N GLY A 162 -18.35 -29.67 4.72
CA GLY A 162 -19.40 -29.36 5.67
C GLY A 162 -19.02 -28.24 6.64
N TYR A 163 -17.97 -28.40 7.43
CA TYR A 163 -17.59 -27.48 8.50
C TYR A 163 -16.08 -27.45 8.72
N ALA A 164 -15.52 -26.24 8.95
CA ALA A 164 -14.14 -26.06 9.36
C ALA A 164 -13.99 -24.81 10.23
N ASN A 165 -13.12 -24.87 11.25
CA ASN A 165 -12.63 -23.69 11.98
C ASN A 165 -11.22 -23.39 11.49
N VAL A 166 -11.00 -22.16 11.07
CA VAL A 166 -9.72 -21.67 10.55
C VAL A 166 -9.30 -20.41 11.29
N ASN A 167 -8.00 -20.17 11.35
CA ASN A 167 -7.44 -18.94 11.90
C ASN A 167 -6.65 -18.25 10.80
N ILE A 168 -6.91 -16.96 10.59
CA ILE A 168 -6.16 -16.09 9.69
C ILE A 168 -5.53 -14.98 10.51
N TYR A 169 -4.22 -14.84 10.41
CA TYR A 169 -3.48 -13.77 11.08
C TYR A 169 -3.31 -12.57 10.14
N ASN A 170 -3.77 -11.40 10.58
CA ASN A 170 -3.54 -10.14 9.88
C ASN A 170 -2.34 -9.43 10.51
N SER A 171 -1.19 -9.45 9.83
CA SER A 171 0.06 -8.78 10.23
C SER A 171 0.06 -7.28 9.93
N SER A 172 -0.99 -6.75 9.31
CA SER A 172 -1.11 -5.34 8.95
C SER A 172 -1.20 -4.43 10.17
N SER A 173 -0.91 -3.16 9.97
CA SER A 173 -1.11 -2.10 10.96
C SER A 173 -2.59 -1.73 11.15
N ILE A 174 -3.46 -2.17 10.23
CA ILE A 174 -4.91 -1.88 10.18
C ILE A 174 -5.74 -3.13 9.92
N ASP A 175 -7.05 -3.00 10.07
CA ASP A 175 -8.02 -4.00 9.66
C ASP A 175 -8.14 -4.05 8.13
N ILE A 176 -8.08 -5.24 7.54
CA ILE A 176 -8.06 -5.45 6.09
C ILE A 176 -9.37 -6.07 5.60
N GLU A 177 -9.83 -5.62 4.45
CA GLU A 177 -10.93 -6.23 3.71
C GLU A 177 -10.39 -7.24 2.69
N PRO A 178 -10.47 -8.56 2.94
CA PRO A 178 -9.99 -9.54 1.99
C PRO A 178 -10.95 -9.67 0.80
N THR A 179 -10.40 -10.00 -0.35
CA THR A 179 -11.18 -10.55 -1.45
C THR A 179 -11.38 -12.04 -1.18
N ILE A 180 -12.62 -12.51 -1.20
CA ILE A 180 -12.97 -13.90 -0.96
C ILE A 180 -13.22 -14.58 -2.30
N ILE A 181 -12.53 -15.69 -2.53
CA ILE A 181 -12.70 -16.52 -3.74
C ILE A 181 -13.22 -17.88 -3.29
N ALA A 182 -14.43 -18.24 -3.69
CA ALA A 182 -15.12 -19.44 -3.28
C ALA A 182 -15.52 -20.31 -4.48
N SER A 183 -15.28 -21.61 -4.41
CA SER A 183 -15.69 -22.56 -5.47
C SER A 183 -17.17 -22.91 -5.43
N SER A 184 -17.82 -22.66 -4.32
CA SER A 184 -19.25 -22.93 -4.07
C SER A 184 -19.77 -21.92 -3.05
N ASN A 185 -21.05 -22.00 -2.70
CA ASN A 185 -21.64 -21.15 -1.68
C ASN A 185 -21.11 -21.52 -0.29
N PHE A 186 -20.72 -20.50 0.50
CA PHE A 186 -20.25 -20.64 1.87
C PHE A 186 -21.00 -19.73 2.83
N GLU A 187 -21.14 -20.20 4.04
CA GLU A 187 -21.48 -19.39 5.20
C GLU A 187 -20.22 -19.20 6.04
N ILE A 188 -19.84 -17.96 6.26
CA ILE A 188 -18.69 -17.55 7.06
C ILE A 188 -19.21 -16.95 8.35
N ILE A 189 -18.75 -17.45 9.51
CA ILE A 189 -19.10 -16.89 10.81
C ILE A 189 -17.84 -16.35 11.46
N LYS A 190 -17.87 -15.06 11.78
CA LYS A 190 -16.79 -14.34 12.45
C LYS A 190 -17.37 -13.33 13.42
N ASP A 191 -16.85 -13.26 14.64
CA ASP A 191 -17.30 -12.32 15.68
C ASP A 191 -18.83 -12.36 15.92
N ASN A 192 -19.42 -13.56 15.94
CA ASN A 192 -20.86 -13.82 16.05
C ASN A 192 -21.71 -13.21 14.91
N LYS A 193 -21.10 -12.81 13.81
CA LYS A 193 -21.77 -12.35 12.59
C LYS A 193 -21.67 -13.40 11.51
N LYS A 194 -22.76 -13.53 10.76
CA LYS A 194 -22.88 -14.45 9.62
C LYS A 194 -22.78 -13.69 8.32
N TYR A 195 -21.93 -14.17 7.42
CA TYR A 195 -21.74 -13.66 6.07
C TYR A 195 -22.01 -14.81 5.10
N VAL A 196 -22.80 -14.55 4.07
CA VAL A 196 -23.07 -15.52 3.01
C VAL A 196 -22.27 -15.09 1.79
N VAL A 197 -21.49 -16.03 1.24
CA VAL A 197 -20.63 -15.82 0.07
C VAL A 197 -21.07 -16.80 -0.99
N GLU A 198 -21.41 -16.29 -2.17
CA GLU A 198 -21.72 -17.10 -3.34
C GLU A 198 -20.45 -17.60 -4.05
N ALA A 199 -20.59 -18.63 -4.88
CA ALA A 199 -19.50 -19.11 -5.71
C ALA A 199 -18.94 -17.98 -6.60
N GLY A 200 -17.61 -17.89 -6.69
CA GLY A 200 -16.91 -16.85 -7.44
C GLY A 200 -16.05 -15.95 -6.57
N THR A 201 -15.86 -14.72 -7.02
CA THR A 201 -15.06 -13.68 -6.33
C THR A 201 -15.98 -12.64 -5.73
N SER A 202 -15.86 -12.40 -4.43
CA SER A 202 -16.66 -11.41 -3.69
C SER A 202 -15.79 -10.56 -2.78
N LYS A 203 -16.28 -9.35 -2.46
CA LYS A 203 -15.69 -8.45 -1.48
C LYS A 203 -16.82 -7.78 -0.71
N ASP A 204 -16.81 -7.88 0.62
CA ASP A 204 -17.79 -7.24 1.49
C ASP A 204 -17.09 -6.36 2.50
N TYR A 205 -17.34 -5.05 2.46
CA TYR A 205 -16.76 -4.06 3.37
C TYR A 205 -17.08 -4.31 4.86
N ARG A 206 -18.12 -5.09 5.14
CA ARG A 206 -18.50 -5.49 6.51
C ARG A 206 -17.66 -6.64 7.05
N PHE A 207 -17.05 -7.44 6.15
CA PHE A 207 -16.17 -8.53 6.51
C PHE A 207 -14.73 -8.03 6.54
N ARG A 208 -14.18 -7.87 7.74
CA ARG A 208 -12.80 -7.41 7.94
C ARG A 208 -12.00 -8.39 8.77
N LEU A 209 -10.76 -8.61 8.36
CA LEU A 209 -9.75 -9.27 9.17
C LEU A 209 -9.15 -8.21 10.10
N ARG A 210 -9.46 -8.31 11.40
CA ARG A 210 -8.87 -7.41 12.40
C ARG A 210 -7.38 -7.67 12.52
N LYS A 211 -6.63 -6.67 12.95
CA LYS A 211 -5.22 -6.82 13.28
C LYS A 211 -5.03 -7.99 14.26
N GLY A 212 -4.08 -8.91 13.96
CA GLY A 212 -3.82 -10.11 14.74
C GLY A 212 -4.69 -11.30 14.33
N ASN A 213 -5.01 -12.18 15.27
CA ASN A 213 -5.72 -13.43 15.04
C ASN A 213 -7.21 -13.23 14.72
N ASN A 214 -7.68 -13.92 13.68
CA ASN A 214 -9.07 -13.96 13.27
C ASN A 214 -9.55 -15.40 13.20
N ASN A 215 -10.33 -15.82 14.20
CA ASN A 215 -10.98 -17.11 14.21
C ASN A 215 -12.24 -17.05 13.35
N ILE A 216 -12.32 -17.92 12.36
CA ILE A 216 -13.37 -17.95 11.35
C ILE A 216 -13.93 -19.36 11.30
N THR A 217 -15.24 -19.47 11.35
CA THR A 217 -15.96 -20.73 11.10
C THR A 217 -16.49 -20.71 9.67
N LEU A 218 -16.16 -21.74 8.90
CA LEU A 218 -16.58 -21.94 7.53
C LEU A 218 -17.59 -23.09 7.49
N LYS A 219 -18.72 -22.89 6.79
CA LYS A 219 -19.70 -23.92 6.51
C LYS A 219 -19.98 -23.96 5.02
N GLY A 220 -19.84 -25.11 4.40
CA GLY A 220 -20.00 -25.33 2.97
C GLY A 220 -19.15 -26.50 2.49
N ASN A 221 -19.16 -26.76 1.16
CA ASN A 221 -18.36 -27.82 0.57
C ASN A 221 -17.59 -27.24 -0.62
N GLY A 222 -16.27 -27.41 -0.61
CA GLY A 222 -15.40 -26.92 -1.67
C GLY A 222 -14.19 -26.17 -1.16
N THR A 223 -13.64 -25.26 -1.97
CA THR A 223 -12.48 -24.46 -1.60
C THR A 223 -12.86 -23.00 -1.41
N ILE A 224 -12.27 -22.37 -0.42
CA ILE A 224 -12.42 -20.94 -0.14
C ILE A 224 -11.05 -20.33 0.15
N GLU A 225 -10.77 -19.16 -0.44
CA GLU A 225 -9.51 -18.42 -0.29
C GLU A 225 -9.80 -17.00 0.16
N PHE A 226 -9.06 -16.53 1.16
CA PHE A 226 -9.06 -15.13 1.62
C PHE A 226 -7.81 -14.45 1.08
N ARG A 227 -7.98 -13.65 0.04
CA ARG A 227 -6.87 -12.99 -0.65
C ARG A 227 -6.74 -11.55 -0.18
N PHE A 228 -5.63 -11.24 0.47
CA PHE A 228 -5.30 -9.89 0.93
C PHE A 228 -3.80 -9.65 0.92
N ARG A 229 -3.42 -8.39 0.96
CA ARG A 229 -2.02 -7.95 1.13
C ARG A 229 -1.91 -7.25 2.46
N LYS A 230 -0.76 -7.39 3.12
CA LYS A 230 -0.54 -6.64 4.35
C LYS A 230 -0.30 -5.16 4.05
N GLU A 231 -0.75 -4.31 4.96
CA GLU A 231 -0.59 -2.86 4.93
C GLU A 231 0.11 -2.40 6.21
N VAL A 232 1.33 -1.84 6.07
CA VAL A 232 2.19 -1.45 7.19
C VAL A 232 2.54 0.04 7.13
N LEU A 233 2.78 0.67 8.30
CA LEU A 233 3.14 2.09 8.41
C LEU A 233 4.56 2.39 7.92
#